data_0b8193bdb7a364a7244f66df73064413
#
_entry.id   0b8193bdb7a364a7244f66df73064413
#
_cell.length_a   1.000
_cell.length_b   1.000
_cell.length_c   1.000
_cell.angle_alpha   90.00
_cell.angle_beta   90.00
_cell.angle_gamma   90.00
#
_symmetry.space_group_name_H-M   'P 1'
#
loop_
_entity.id
_entity.type
_entity.pdbx_description
1 polymer ?
#
loop_
_entity_poly.entity_id
_entity_poly.type
_entity_poly.pdbx_seq_one_letter_code
_entity_poly.pdbx_strand_id
1 'polypeptide(L)'
;MSLAIANLNWGHPLPGGGWRQLFDGFNLSCQSGQFVVVIGNNGSGKSTLLNLIAGTLKLGGGTITLGERPLHRYRDHRRARWLGRVMQNPLEGTCPGLTIAENLRLAERRRRSGLSASGLLGLRPSRGDRHRYRELLEQLGIPLAGRLDTLVGELSGGQRQTLSLVMATLGAPELLLLDEHTAALDPKAEASVMQLTEQLVRQLGATTFMVTHSLEQALQYGDRLVMLRDGQLIGDWSAEARAGLTPASLRGLYGSAIVGATEQSPANAPAAP
;
A
#
# COMPACT_ATOMS: atom_id res chain seq x y z
N MET A 1 -6.98 11.48 4.43
CA MET A 1 -8.32 11.18 3.88
C MET A 1 -8.73 9.75 4.23
N SER A 2 -9.96 9.53 4.70
CA SER A 2 -10.50 8.19 5.00
C SER A 2 -10.71 7.38 3.72
N LEU A 3 -10.49 6.06 3.76
CA LEU A 3 -10.84 5.14 2.68
C LEU A 3 -12.09 4.35 3.09
N ALA A 4 -13.05 4.23 2.18
CA ALA A 4 -14.19 3.35 2.38
C ALA A 4 -14.39 2.45 1.16
N ILE A 5 -14.55 1.16 1.42
CA ILE A 5 -14.88 0.13 0.46
C ILE A 5 -16.24 -0.42 0.88
N ALA A 6 -17.23 -0.34 0.00
CA ALA A 6 -18.58 -0.78 0.32
C ALA A 6 -19.11 -1.74 -0.76
N ASN A 7 -19.60 -2.87 -0.28
CA ASN A 7 -20.24 -3.90 -1.08
C ASN A 7 -19.40 -4.34 -2.29
N LEU A 8 -18.08 -4.50 -2.08
CA LEU A 8 -17.13 -4.86 -3.13
C LEU A 8 -17.39 -6.26 -3.65
N ASN A 9 -17.59 -6.38 -4.96
CA ASN A 9 -17.73 -7.64 -5.66
C ASN A 9 -16.65 -7.76 -6.73
N TRP A 10 -15.92 -8.88 -6.71
CA TRP A 10 -14.90 -9.16 -7.71
C TRP A 10 -14.59 -10.65 -7.79
N GLY A 11 -14.39 -11.12 -9.00
CA GLY A 11 -13.98 -12.48 -9.30
C GLY A 11 -13.17 -12.54 -10.60
N HIS A 12 -12.71 -13.74 -10.93
CA HIS A 12 -11.91 -13.97 -12.14
C HIS A 12 -12.27 -15.32 -12.79
N PRO A 13 -12.07 -15.45 -14.11
CA PRO A 13 -12.25 -16.72 -14.79
C PRO A 13 -11.21 -17.73 -14.32
N LEU A 14 -11.61 -19.00 -14.25
CA LEU A 14 -10.73 -20.12 -13.94
C LEU A 14 -10.09 -20.67 -15.22
N PRO A 15 -8.82 -21.16 -15.16
CA PRO A 15 -8.24 -21.97 -16.21
C PRO A 15 -9.11 -23.23 -16.45
N GLY A 16 -9.57 -23.45 -17.68
CA GLY A 16 -10.46 -24.57 -18.00
C GLY A 16 -11.96 -24.22 -17.98
N GLY A 17 -12.32 -22.98 -17.75
CA GLY A 17 -13.70 -22.48 -17.74
C GLY A 17 -14.28 -22.40 -16.32
N GLY A 18 -15.33 -21.59 -16.19
CA GLY A 18 -15.93 -21.27 -14.90
C GLY A 18 -15.46 -19.91 -14.36
N TRP A 19 -15.99 -19.52 -13.20
CA TRP A 19 -15.76 -18.24 -12.53
C TRP A 19 -15.52 -18.46 -11.05
N ARG A 20 -14.48 -17.82 -10.50
CA ARG A 20 -14.24 -17.80 -9.05
C ARG A 20 -14.56 -16.42 -8.52
N GLN A 21 -15.58 -16.31 -7.69
CA GLN A 21 -15.86 -15.12 -6.89
C GLN A 21 -14.86 -15.09 -5.75
N LEU A 22 -14.10 -13.99 -5.64
CA LEU A 22 -13.14 -13.78 -4.55
C LEU A 22 -13.70 -12.82 -3.50
N PHE A 23 -14.21 -11.66 -3.92
CA PHE A 23 -14.90 -10.74 -3.04
C PHE A 23 -16.39 -10.77 -3.34
N ASP A 24 -17.21 -10.96 -2.32
CA ASP A 24 -18.67 -10.97 -2.38
C ASP A 24 -19.22 -10.13 -1.23
N GLY A 25 -19.69 -8.93 -1.57
CA GLY A 25 -20.21 -7.96 -0.60
C GLY A 25 -19.17 -7.47 0.42
N PHE A 26 -17.86 -7.48 0.08
CA PHE A 26 -16.80 -7.11 1.02
C PHE A 26 -16.84 -5.64 1.40
N ASN A 27 -16.71 -5.37 2.70
CA ASN A 27 -16.72 -4.04 3.27
C ASN A 27 -15.46 -3.81 4.11
N LEU A 28 -14.84 -2.62 3.97
CA LEU A 28 -13.72 -2.19 4.80
C LEU A 28 -13.67 -0.67 4.81
N SER A 29 -13.55 -0.07 5.99
CA SER A 29 -13.35 1.37 6.14
C SER A 29 -12.10 1.66 6.95
N CYS A 30 -11.39 2.73 6.62
CA CYS A 30 -10.20 3.18 7.33
C CYS A 30 -10.30 4.67 7.60
N GLN A 31 -9.85 5.09 8.78
CA GLN A 31 -9.80 6.49 9.16
C GLN A 31 -8.68 7.21 8.38
N SER A 32 -8.79 8.54 8.32
CA SER A 32 -7.73 9.36 7.74
C SER A 32 -6.42 9.19 8.51
N GLY A 33 -5.33 8.93 7.79
CA GLY A 33 -4.00 8.75 8.38
C GLY A 33 -3.79 7.42 9.09
N GLN A 34 -4.78 6.51 9.09
CA GLN A 34 -4.65 5.21 9.72
C GLN A 34 -3.69 4.31 8.93
N PHE A 35 -2.76 3.68 9.63
CA PHE A 35 -1.87 2.69 9.06
C PHE A 35 -2.42 1.28 9.32
N VAL A 36 -2.98 0.68 8.28
CA VAL A 36 -3.60 -0.65 8.31
C VAL A 36 -2.63 -1.70 7.77
N VAL A 37 -2.36 -2.72 8.56
CA VAL A 37 -1.60 -3.89 8.12
C VAL A 37 -2.57 -5.00 7.72
N VAL A 38 -2.34 -5.59 6.56
CA VAL A 38 -3.20 -6.62 5.98
C VAL A 38 -2.43 -7.93 5.88
N ILE A 39 -2.92 -8.97 6.55
CA ILE A 39 -2.37 -10.32 6.49
C ILE A 39 -3.39 -11.30 5.93
N GLY A 40 -2.94 -12.49 5.58
CA GLY A 40 -3.78 -13.58 5.07
C GLY A 40 -2.96 -14.57 4.25
N ASN A 41 -3.50 -15.74 4.01
CA ASN A 41 -2.87 -16.79 3.19
C ASN A 41 -2.67 -16.35 1.73
N ASN A 42 -1.84 -17.08 0.99
CA ASN A 42 -1.75 -16.91 -0.44
C ASN A 42 -3.12 -17.17 -1.08
N GLY A 43 -3.52 -16.29 -2.01
CA GLY A 43 -4.85 -16.36 -2.64
C GLY A 43 -6.00 -15.80 -1.79
N SER A 44 -5.76 -15.26 -0.59
CA SER A 44 -6.82 -14.65 0.25
C SER A 44 -7.38 -13.32 -0.29
N GLY A 45 -6.73 -12.73 -1.30
CA GLY A 45 -7.20 -11.50 -1.94
C GLY A 45 -6.43 -10.23 -1.59
N LYS A 46 -5.35 -10.29 -0.80
CA LYS A 46 -4.59 -9.10 -0.34
C LYS A 46 -4.12 -8.22 -1.50
N SER A 47 -3.29 -8.75 -2.39
CA SER A 47 -2.79 -7.99 -3.56
C SER A 47 -3.91 -7.64 -4.55
N THR A 48 -4.94 -8.49 -4.65
CA THR A 48 -6.15 -8.18 -5.42
C THR A 48 -6.86 -6.95 -4.85
N LEU A 49 -7.02 -6.86 -3.53
CA LEU A 49 -7.60 -5.70 -2.86
C LEU A 49 -6.80 -4.42 -3.17
N LEU A 50 -5.47 -4.47 -3.03
CA LEU A 50 -4.61 -3.34 -3.40
C LEU A 50 -4.75 -2.97 -4.88
N ASN A 51 -4.84 -3.95 -5.78
CA ASN A 51 -5.02 -3.72 -7.22
C ASN A 51 -6.38 -3.07 -7.55
N LEU A 52 -7.46 -3.44 -6.86
CA LEU A 52 -8.78 -2.83 -6.98
C LEU A 52 -8.78 -1.38 -6.48
N ILE A 53 -8.13 -1.12 -5.35
CA ILE A 53 -7.95 0.24 -4.81
C ILE A 53 -7.11 1.09 -5.77
N ALA A 54 -6.00 0.55 -6.27
CA ALA A 54 -5.13 1.23 -7.24
C ALA A 54 -5.80 1.47 -8.60
N GLY A 55 -6.78 0.65 -8.96
CA GLY A 55 -7.49 0.71 -10.24
C GLY A 55 -6.81 -0.03 -11.38
N THR A 56 -5.80 -0.84 -11.10
CA THR A 56 -5.20 -1.78 -12.07
C THR A 56 -6.14 -2.93 -12.39
N LEU A 57 -7.03 -3.26 -11.45
CA LEU A 57 -8.18 -4.13 -11.67
C LEU A 57 -9.48 -3.32 -11.64
N LYS A 58 -10.43 -3.68 -12.50
CA LYS A 58 -11.76 -3.10 -12.51
C LYS A 58 -12.63 -3.79 -11.49
N LEU A 59 -13.47 -3.03 -10.77
CA LEU A 59 -14.50 -3.58 -9.89
C LEU A 59 -15.54 -4.36 -10.69
N GLY A 60 -15.99 -5.48 -10.14
CA GLY A 60 -17.18 -6.18 -10.60
C GLY A 60 -18.47 -5.52 -10.07
N GLY A 61 -18.39 -4.94 -8.87
CA GLY A 61 -19.49 -4.22 -8.22
C GLY A 61 -19.03 -3.52 -6.95
N GLY A 62 -19.90 -2.70 -6.36
CA GLY A 62 -19.61 -1.94 -5.16
C GLY A 62 -18.89 -0.61 -5.42
N THR A 63 -18.37 -0.01 -4.37
CA THR A 63 -17.72 1.30 -4.44
C THR A 63 -16.43 1.36 -3.62
N ILE A 64 -15.48 2.17 -4.10
CA ILE A 64 -14.27 2.56 -3.35
C ILE A 64 -14.21 4.09 -3.35
N THR A 65 -14.13 4.69 -2.17
CA THR A 65 -14.05 6.15 -2.02
C THR A 65 -12.84 6.54 -1.16
N LEU A 66 -12.20 7.65 -1.48
CA LEU A 66 -11.15 8.28 -0.68
C LEU A 66 -11.65 9.68 -0.27
N GLY A 67 -12.09 9.81 0.99
CA GLY A 67 -12.93 10.91 1.41
C GLY A 67 -14.21 10.92 0.56
N GLU A 68 -14.51 12.05 -0.05
CA GLU A 68 -15.67 12.20 -0.94
C GLU A 68 -15.40 11.75 -2.40
N ARG A 69 -14.16 11.36 -2.72
CA ARG A 69 -13.77 11.02 -4.09
C ARG A 69 -14.11 9.57 -4.43
N PRO A 70 -14.97 9.30 -5.40
CA PRO A 70 -15.31 7.95 -5.84
C PRO A 70 -14.15 7.38 -6.71
N LEU A 71 -13.12 6.79 -6.05
CA LEU A 71 -11.93 6.25 -6.74
C LEU A 71 -12.31 5.28 -7.86
N HIS A 72 -13.34 4.46 -7.65
CA HIS A 72 -13.80 3.48 -8.63
C HIS A 72 -14.20 4.09 -9.99
N ARG A 73 -14.51 5.40 -10.06
CA ARG A 73 -14.84 6.12 -11.28
C ARG A 73 -13.61 6.63 -12.03
N TYR A 74 -12.43 6.60 -11.42
CA TYR A 74 -11.20 7.07 -12.04
C TYR A 74 -10.35 5.90 -12.54
N ARG A 75 -9.71 6.07 -13.69
CA ARG A 75 -8.67 5.17 -14.19
C ARG A 75 -7.43 5.25 -13.31
N ASP A 76 -6.61 4.20 -13.30
CA ASP A 76 -5.38 4.05 -12.53
C ASP A 76 -4.45 5.28 -12.57
N HIS A 77 -4.14 5.79 -13.78
CA HIS A 77 -3.28 6.97 -13.97
C HIS A 77 -3.85 8.25 -13.32
N ARG A 78 -5.18 8.37 -13.20
CA ARG A 78 -5.81 9.49 -12.48
C ARG A 78 -5.74 9.28 -10.96
N ARG A 79 -5.91 8.04 -10.49
CA ARG A 79 -5.78 7.70 -9.06
C ARG A 79 -4.36 7.97 -8.56
N ALA A 80 -3.34 7.80 -9.42
CA ALA A 80 -1.94 8.08 -9.11
C ALA A 80 -1.64 9.51 -8.62
N ARG A 81 -2.59 10.45 -8.75
CA ARG A 81 -2.47 11.80 -8.17
C ARG A 81 -2.60 11.81 -6.65
N TRP A 82 -3.37 10.88 -6.10
CA TRP A 82 -3.68 10.80 -4.68
C TRP A 82 -3.05 9.59 -4.01
N LEU A 83 -2.52 8.68 -4.82
CA LEU A 83 -2.13 7.34 -4.41
C LEU A 83 -0.65 7.11 -4.71
N GLY A 84 0.11 6.75 -3.66
CA GLY A 84 1.44 6.19 -3.76
C GLY A 84 1.36 4.67 -3.73
N ARG A 85 2.22 3.98 -4.49
CA ARG A 85 2.28 2.52 -4.45
C ARG A 85 3.72 2.04 -4.48
N VAL A 86 4.03 1.10 -3.59
CA VAL A 86 5.26 0.33 -3.62
C VAL A 86 4.91 -1.12 -3.93
N MET A 87 5.55 -1.65 -4.96
CA MET A 87 5.31 -3.02 -5.44
C MET A 87 6.24 -4.01 -4.71
N GLN A 88 5.87 -5.27 -4.71
CA GLN A 88 6.70 -6.35 -4.18
C GLN A 88 8.05 -6.42 -4.90
N ASN A 89 8.04 -6.33 -6.23
CA ASN A 89 9.24 -6.24 -7.05
C ASN A 89 9.61 -4.75 -7.27
N PRO A 90 10.74 -4.26 -6.73
CA PRO A 90 11.13 -2.86 -6.87
C PRO A 90 11.41 -2.43 -8.32
N LEU A 91 11.63 -3.38 -9.23
CA LEU A 91 11.79 -3.09 -10.66
C LEU A 91 10.51 -2.56 -11.31
N GLU A 92 9.34 -2.94 -10.78
CA GLU A 92 8.05 -2.48 -11.30
C GLU A 92 7.74 -1.02 -10.89
N GLY A 93 8.36 -0.53 -9.83
CA GLY A 93 8.21 0.84 -9.31
C GLY A 93 9.28 1.82 -9.79
N THR A 94 10.33 1.35 -10.49
CA THR A 94 11.50 2.13 -10.88
C THR A 94 11.86 1.91 -12.35
N CYS A 95 12.65 2.82 -12.91
CA CYS A 95 13.22 2.70 -14.26
C CYS A 95 14.71 2.40 -14.16
N PRO A 96 15.17 1.15 -14.31
CA PRO A 96 16.57 0.76 -14.10
C PRO A 96 17.57 1.47 -15.01
N GLY A 97 17.17 1.83 -16.23
CA GLY A 97 18.00 2.55 -17.20
C GLY A 97 18.08 4.07 -16.97
N LEU A 98 17.42 4.59 -15.95
CA LEU A 98 17.49 6.00 -15.56
C LEU A 98 18.28 6.14 -14.25
N THR A 99 18.87 7.32 -14.05
CA THR A 99 19.55 7.68 -12.81
C THR A 99 18.59 7.83 -11.63
N ILE A 100 19.08 7.84 -10.40
CA ILE A 100 18.31 8.12 -9.20
C ILE A 100 17.57 9.45 -9.34
N ALA A 101 18.25 10.51 -9.76
CA ALA A 101 17.65 11.83 -9.92
C ALA A 101 16.53 11.85 -10.98
N GLU A 102 16.70 11.13 -12.09
CA GLU A 102 15.65 11.02 -13.13
C GLU A 102 14.43 10.22 -12.65
N ASN A 103 14.65 9.15 -11.89
CA ASN A 103 13.55 8.40 -11.26
C ASN A 103 12.75 9.25 -10.28
N LEU A 104 13.42 10.03 -9.42
CA LEU A 104 12.77 10.98 -8.49
C LEU A 104 12.00 12.05 -9.28
N ARG A 105 12.56 12.55 -10.37
CA ARG A 105 11.89 13.52 -11.25
C ARG A 105 10.64 12.94 -11.90
N LEU A 106 10.71 11.68 -12.35
CA LEU A 106 9.56 10.97 -12.93
C LEU A 106 8.43 10.81 -11.90
N ALA A 107 8.76 10.44 -10.66
CA ALA A 107 7.80 10.30 -9.57
C ALA A 107 7.11 11.63 -9.22
N GLU A 108 7.86 12.73 -9.15
CA GLU A 108 7.32 14.05 -8.86
C GLU A 108 6.35 14.54 -9.95
N ARG A 109 6.66 14.28 -11.21
CA ARG A 109 5.81 14.66 -12.35
C ARG A 109 4.48 13.91 -12.41
N ARG A 110 4.45 12.67 -11.93
CA ARG A 110 3.24 11.84 -11.91
C ARG A 110 2.07 12.57 -11.24
N ARG A 111 2.32 13.40 -10.25
CA ARG A 111 1.29 14.18 -9.55
C ARG A 111 0.81 15.40 -10.32
N ARG A 112 1.68 16.10 -11.06
CA ARG A 112 1.38 17.42 -11.65
C ARG A 112 0.58 17.36 -12.95
N SER A 113 0.79 16.33 -13.75
CA SER A 113 0.07 16.18 -15.03
C SER A 113 0.16 14.73 -15.51
N GLY A 114 -0.92 14.19 -16.07
CA GLY A 114 -0.81 12.94 -16.82
C GLY A 114 0.36 13.04 -17.80
N LEU A 115 1.14 11.97 -17.94
CA LEU A 115 2.26 11.89 -18.88
C LEU A 115 1.73 12.20 -20.30
N SER A 116 1.93 13.42 -20.76
CA SER A 116 1.78 13.75 -22.17
C SER A 116 3.10 13.42 -22.88
N ALA A 117 3.04 13.11 -24.17
CA ALA A 117 4.22 12.77 -24.97
C ALA A 117 5.33 13.84 -24.89
N SER A 118 4.98 15.11 -24.65
CA SER A 118 5.93 16.19 -24.33
C SER A 118 6.57 16.06 -22.93
N GLY A 119 6.09 15.17 -22.08
CA GLY A 119 6.58 14.93 -20.74
C GLY A 119 7.96 14.26 -20.68
N LEU A 120 8.37 13.52 -21.71
CA LEU A 120 9.69 12.89 -21.81
C LEU A 120 10.82 13.90 -22.05
N LEU A 121 10.55 15.04 -22.69
CA LEU A 121 11.53 16.09 -22.98
C LEU A 121 12.06 16.84 -21.74
N GLY A 122 11.51 16.60 -20.54
CA GLY A 122 11.91 17.27 -19.31
C GLY A 122 12.30 16.32 -18.17
N LEU A 123 12.73 15.09 -18.47
CA LEU A 123 13.16 14.13 -17.45
C LEU A 123 14.51 14.48 -16.82
N ARG A 124 15.34 15.27 -17.50
CA ARG A 124 16.62 15.73 -16.90
C ARG A 124 16.33 16.68 -15.73
N PRO A 125 16.75 16.32 -14.51
CA PRO A 125 16.58 17.19 -13.35
C PRO A 125 17.45 18.44 -13.49
N SER A 126 16.90 19.61 -13.17
CA SER A 126 17.67 20.84 -13.07
C SER A 126 18.67 20.78 -11.90
N ARG A 127 19.60 21.73 -11.83
CA ARG A 127 20.50 21.83 -10.65
C ARG A 127 19.72 22.02 -9.34
N GLY A 128 18.64 22.80 -9.36
CA GLY A 128 17.77 23.00 -8.20
C GLY A 128 17.01 21.72 -7.81
N ASP A 129 16.51 20.94 -8.79
CA ASP A 129 15.89 19.64 -8.51
C ASP A 129 16.87 18.68 -7.82
N ARG A 130 18.10 18.61 -8.33
CA ARG A 130 19.17 17.76 -7.79
C ARG A 130 19.55 18.15 -6.36
N HIS A 131 19.63 19.43 -6.08
CA HIS A 131 19.89 19.93 -4.73
C HIS A 131 18.78 19.50 -3.77
N ARG A 132 17.53 19.75 -4.12
CA ARG A 132 16.35 19.35 -3.34
C ARG A 132 16.27 17.83 -3.11
N TYR A 133 16.59 17.02 -4.12
CA TYR A 133 16.60 15.56 -3.96
C TYR A 133 17.73 15.09 -3.04
N ARG A 134 18.89 15.73 -3.10
CA ARG A 134 20.00 15.46 -2.18
C ARG A 134 19.60 15.75 -0.75
N GLU A 135 19.08 16.95 -0.48
CA GLU A 135 18.62 17.37 0.84
C GLU A 135 17.54 16.43 1.39
N LEU A 136 16.57 16.02 0.54
CA LEU A 136 15.54 15.07 0.94
C LEU A 136 16.14 13.73 1.38
N LEU A 137 17.05 13.17 0.59
CA LEU A 137 17.67 11.89 0.90
C LEU A 137 18.57 11.97 2.15
N GLU A 138 19.28 13.10 2.34
CA GLU A 138 20.07 13.37 3.55
C GLU A 138 19.17 13.47 4.79
N GLN A 139 18.08 14.22 4.74
CA GLN A 139 17.11 14.36 5.84
C GLN A 139 16.48 13.02 6.23
N LEU A 140 16.29 12.12 5.27
CA LEU A 140 15.79 10.78 5.51
C LEU A 140 16.89 9.78 5.93
N GLY A 141 18.16 10.21 6.02
CA GLY A 141 19.27 9.32 6.35
C GLY A 141 19.58 8.28 5.29
N ILE A 142 19.19 8.51 4.04
CA ILE A 142 19.32 7.54 2.94
C ILE A 142 20.68 7.70 2.28
N PRO A 143 21.53 6.64 2.20
CA PRO A 143 22.90 6.72 1.67
C PRO A 143 22.94 6.77 0.13
N LEU A 144 21.96 7.45 -0.49
CA LEU A 144 21.87 7.67 -1.93
C LEU A 144 22.07 9.14 -2.33
N ALA A 145 22.14 10.05 -1.37
CA ALA A 145 22.22 11.49 -1.58
C ALA A 145 23.44 11.91 -2.43
N GLY A 146 24.60 11.26 -2.23
CA GLY A 146 25.81 11.46 -3.02
C GLY A 146 25.85 10.75 -4.37
N ARG A 147 24.82 9.94 -4.68
CA ARG A 147 24.81 9.01 -5.83
C ARG A 147 23.71 9.31 -6.84
N LEU A 148 23.24 10.54 -6.92
CA LEU A 148 22.11 10.94 -7.77
C LEU A 148 22.27 10.61 -9.26
N ASP A 149 23.52 10.46 -9.73
CA ASP A 149 23.88 10.09 -11.12
C ASP A 149 24.04 8.59 -11.36
N THR A 150 23.95 7.78 -10.29
CA THR A 150 24.02 6.31 -10.41
C THR A 150 22.77 5.80 -11.10
N LEU A 151 22.90 4.86 -12.03
CA LEU A 151 21.77 4.16 -12.64
C LEU A 151 21.06 3.30 -11.58
N VAL A 152 19.73 3.31 -11.60
CA VAL A 152 18.94 2.53 -10.63
C VAL A 152 19.18 1.03 -10.80
N GLY A 153 19.52 0.57 -12.01
CA GLY A 153 19.91 -0.82 -12.25
C GLY A 153 21.14 -1.29 -11.47
N GLU A 154 22.03 -0.37 -11.07
CA GLU A 154 23.28 -0.66 -10.31
C GLU A 154 23.04 -0.72 -8.78
N LEU A 155 21.84 -0.37 -8.31
CA LEU A 155 21.50 -0.38 -6.89
C LEU A 155 21.28 -1.82 -6.40
N SER A 156 21.60 -2.07 -5.11
CA SER A 156 21.17 -3.29 -4.44
C SER A 156 19.64 -3.36 -4.32
N GLY A 157 19.09 -4.55 -4.06
CA GLY A 157 17.65 -4.74 -3.85
C GLY A 157 17.09 -3.80 -2.79
N GLY A 158 17.73 -3.72 -1.62
CA GLY A 158 17.31 -2.84 -0.54
C GLY A 158 17.41 -1.35 -0.89
N GLN A 159 18.48 -0.92 -1.57
CA GLN A 159 18.62 0.46 -2.03
C GLN A 159 17.55 0.83 -3.06
N ARG A 160 17.23 -0.08 -3.97
CA ARG A 160 16.17 0.12 -4.96
C ARG A 160 14.79 0.17 -4.32
N GLN A 161 14.55 -0.66 -3.32
CA GLN A 161 13.30 -0.63 -2.55
C GLN A 161 13.15 0.67 -1.75
N THR A 162 14.23 1.11 -1.11
CA THR A 162 14.29 2.42 -0.45
C THR A 162 13.95 3.56 -1.41
N LEU A 163 14.55 3.55 -2.61
CA LEU A 163 14.24 4.54 -3.65
C LEU A 163 12.77 4.47 -4.09
N SER A 164 12.24 3.26 -4.32
CA SER A 164 10.83 3.04 -4.69
C SER A 164 9.88 3.63 -3.64
N LEU A 165 10.18 3.44 -2.35
CA LEU A 165 9.40 4.00 -1.25
C LEU A 165 9.44 5.54 -1.24
N VAL A 166 10.63 6.15 -1.41
CA VAL A 166 10.76 7.60 -1.53
C VAL A 166 9.98 8.12 -2.74
N MET A 167 10.09 7.47 -3.89
CA MET A 167 9.32 7.83 -5.10
C MET A 167 7.81 7.76 -4.89
N ALA A 168 7.32 6.75 -4.16
CA ALA A 168 5.90 6.61 -3.86
C ALA A 168 5.37 7.73 -2.95
N THR A 169 6.22 8.26 -2.08
CA THR A 169 5.88 9.28 -1.07
C THR A 169 6.19 10.72 -1.50
N LEU A 170 7.07 10.91 -2.49
CA LEU A 170 7.54 12.24 -2.94
C LEU A 170 6.41 13.21 -3.33
N GLY A 171 5.28 12.68 -3.79
CA GLY A 171 4.11 13.46 -4.15
C GLY A 171 3.18 13.79 -2.98
N ALA A 172 3.52 13.46 -1.73
CA ALA A 172 2.64 13.54 -0.57
C ALA A 172 1.26 12.91 -0.85
N PRO A 173 1.20 11.59 -1.12
CA PRO A 173 -0.06 10.91 -1.43
C PRO A 173 -1.00 10.95 -0.22
N GLU A 174 -2.30 10.91 -0.48
CA GLU A 174 -3.33 10.80 0.55
C GLU A 174 -3.56 9.33 0.98
N LEU A 175 -3.21 8.40 0.08
CA LEU A 175 -3.30 6.96 0.27
C LEU A 175 -1.99 6.30 -0.18
N LEU A 176 -1.40 5.45 0.67
CA LEU A 176 -0.19 4.70 0.37
C LEU A 176 -0.50 3.19 0.38
N LEU A 177 -0.13 2.51 -0.68
CA LEU A 177 -0.29 1.06 -0.84
C LEU A 177 1.09 0.39 -0.90
N LEU A 178 1.35 -0.51 0.03
CA LEU A 178 2.60 -1.24 0.19
C LEU A 178 2.32 -2.74 0.03
N ASP A 179 2.77 -3.34 -1.06
CA ASP A 179 2.50 -4.74 -1.39
C ASP A 179 3.75 -5.59 -1.15
N GLU A 180 3.83 -6.25 0.02
CA GLU A 180 4.94 -7.13 0.43
C GLU A 180 6.34 -6.54 0.13
N HIS A 181 6.48 -5.24 0.33
CA HIS A 181 7.59 -4.43 -0.16
C HIS A 181 8.95 -4.73 0.49
N THR A 182 9.01 -5.64 1.47
CA THR A 182 10.26 -6.06 2.12
C THR A 182 10.57 -7.55 1.95
N ALA A 183 9.67 -8.31 1.32
CA ALA A 183 9.74 -9.78 1.29
C ALA A 183 10.99 -10.38 0.63
N ALA A 184 11.62 -9.65 -0.30
CA ALA A 184 12.80 -10.11 -1.04
C ALA A 184 14.12 -9.53 -0.52
N LEU A 185 14.11 -8.91 0.67
CA LEU A 185 15.27 -8.26 1.26
C LEU A 185 15.95 -9.15 2.30
N ASP A 186 17.26 -8.94 2.49
CA ASP A 186 17.96 -9.49 3.65
C ASP A 186 17.46 -8.83 4.95
N PRO A 187 17.63 -9.47 6.12
CA PRO A 187 17.04 -8.98 7.37
C PRO A 187 17.47 -7.56 7.77
N LYS A 188 18.70 -7.15 7.41
CA LYS A 188 19.20 -5.81 7.72
C LYS A 188 18.55 -4.75 6.83
N ALA A 189 18.44 -5.03 5.53
CA ALA A 189 17.76 -4.16 4.57
C ALA A 189 16.26 -4.07 4.88
N GLU A 190 15.62 -5.20 5.21
CA GLU A 190 14.23 -5.27 5.66
C GLU A 190 13.96 -4.33 6.83
N ALA A 191 14.74 -4.44 7.92
CA ALA A 191 14.60 -3.58 9.10
C ALA A 191 14.75 -2.10 8.75
N SER A 192 15.73 -1.75 7.92
CA SER A 192 15.96 -0.36 7.49
C SER A 192 14.81 0.20 6.65
N VAL A 193 14.29 -0.60 5.71
CA VAL A 193 13.15 -0.20 4.86
C VAL A 193 11.88 -0.07 5.69
N MET A 194 11.63 -0.97 6.65
CA MET A 194 10.46 -0.87 7.53
C MET A 194 10.52 0.34 8.45
N GLN A 195 11.68 0.66 9.02
CA GLN A 195 11.88 1.86 9.82
C GLN A 195 11.62 3.13 9.01
N LEU A 196 12.14 3.21 7.79
CA LEU A 196 11.87 4.30 6.87
C LEU A 196 10.39 4.38 6.47
N THR A 197 9.74 3.23 6.26
CA THR A 197 8.31 3.16 5.97
C THR A 197 7.49 3.80 7.08
N GLU A 198 7.74 3.41 8.33
CA GLU A 198 7.03 3.98 9.48
C GLU A 198 7.27 5.49 9.61
N GLN A 199 8.53 5.92 9.48
CA GLN A 199 8.87 7.34 9.51
C GLN A 199 8.09 8.13 8.45
N LEU A 200 8.09 7.68 7.20
CA LEU A 200 7.42 8.38 6.09
C LEU A 200 5.90 8.36 6.24
N VAL A 201 5.30 7.24 6.66
CA VAL A 201 3.85 7.14 6.91
C VAL A 201 3.43 8.14 7.99
N ARG A 202 4.16 8.22 9.11
CA ARG A 202 3.86 9.14 10.21
C ARG A 202 4.04 10.61 9.79
N GLN A 203 5.10 10.93 9.06
CA GLN A 203 5.37 12.30 8.58
C GLN A 203 4.32 12.78 7.57
N LEU A 204 3.84 11.90 6.70
CA LEU A 204 2.86 12.24 5.67
C LEU A 204 1.42 12.29 6.21
N GLY A 205 1.11 11.56 7.27
CA GLY A 205 -0.26 11.36 7.73
C GLY A 205 -1.16 10.71 6.65
N ALA A 206 -0.55 9.96 5.72
CA ALA A 206 -1.27 9.28 4.66
C ALA A 206 -2.00 8.05 5.21
N THR A 207 -3.23 7.82 4.77
CA THR A 207 -3.88 6.52 5.01
C THR A 207 -3.07 5.44 4.31
N THR A 208 -2.65 4.41 5.04
CA THR A 208 -1.69 3.42 4.52
C THR A 208 -2.23 2.02 4.64
N PHE A 209 -2.11 1.24 3.56
CA PHE A 209 -2.33 -0.20 3.55
C PHE A 209 -1.00 -0.90 3.27
N MET A 210 -0.56 -1.72 4.20
CA MET A 210 0.62 -2.56 4.05
C MET A 210 0.22 -4.03 4.06
N VAL A 211 0.43 -4.70 2.96
CA VAL A 211 0.31 -6.16 2.87
C VAL A 211 1.64 -6.79 3.27
N THR A 212 1.60 -7.74 4.17
CA THR A 212 2.76 -8.56 4.55
C THR A 212 2.36 -9.99 4.84
N HIS A 213 3.30 -10.92 4.67
CA HIS A 213 3.17 -12.30 5.14
C HIS A 213 3.96 -12.52 6.44
N SER A 214 4.77 -11.57 6.89
CA SER A 214 5.46 -11.61 8.19
C SER A 214 4.49 -11.27 9.32
N LEU A 215 4.24 -12.25 10.19
CA LEU A 215 3.40 -12.06 11.37
C LEU A 215 4.06 -11.15 12.40
N GLU A 216 5.38 -11.15 12.44
CA GLU A 216 6.18 -10.28 13.27
C GLU A 216 5.98 -8.81 12.88
N GLN A 217 6.08 -8.49 11.58
CA GLN A 217 5.77 -7.15 11.06
C GLN A 217 4.32 -6.76 11.35
N ALA A 218 3.38 -7.69 11.16
CA ALA A 218 1.96 -7.45 11.38
C ALA A 218 1.63 -7.12 12.84
N LEU A 219 2.38 -7.68 13.78
CA LEU A 219 2.24 -7.40 15.21
C LEU A 219 3.00 -6.13 15.65
N GLN A 220 4.03 -5.73 14.94
CA GLN A 220 4.89 -4.61 15.30
C GLN A 220 4.39 -3.27 14.73
N TYR A 221 3.96 -3.25 13.45
CA TYR A 221 3.67 -2.02 12.72
C TYR A 221 2.18 -1.75 12.56
N GLY A 222 1.85 -0.49 12.29
CA GLY A 222 0.50 -0.03 11.99
C GLY A 222 -0.39 0.20 13.22
N ASP A 223 -1.51 0.84 13.00
CA ASP A 223 -2.51 1.20 14.01
C ASP A 223 -3.65 0.16 14.08
N ARG A 224 -3.78 -0.63 13.02
CA ARG A 224 -4.83 -1.65 12.87
C ARG A 224 -4.30 -2.83 12.08
N LEU A 225 -4.64 -4.03 12.52
CA LEU A 225 -4.34 -5.28 11.85
C LEU A 225 -5.65 -5.87 11.31
N VAL A 226 -5.68 -6.20 10.03
CA VAL A 226 -6.80 -6.92 9.42
C VAL A 226 -6.33 -8.22 8.80
N MET A 227 -7.15 -9.25 8.90
CA MET A 227 -6.85 -10.58 8.38
C MET A 227 -7.86 -10.98 7.32
N LEU A 228 -7.36 -11.31 6.13
CA LEU A 228 -8.16 -11.77 5.00
C LEU A 228 -8.03 -13.28 4.81
N ARG A 229 -9.14 -13.94 4.53
CA ARG A 229 -9.21 -15.32 4.07
C ARG A 229 -10.31 -15.47 3.03
N ASP A 230 -9.96 -16.00 1.85
CA ASP A 230 -10.88 -16.23 0.74
C ASP A 230 -11.79 -15.03 0.41
N GLY A 231 -11.20 -13.83 0.40
CA GLY A 231 -11.91 -12.57 0.13
C GLY A 231 -12.78 -12.05 1.28
N GLN A 232 -12.74 -12.68 2.44
CA GLN A 232 -13.50 -12.26 3.62
C GLN A 232 -12.58 -11.71 4.70
N LEU A 233 -13.09 -10.75 5.46
CA LEU A 233 -12.43 -10.20 6.65
C LEU A 233 -12.73 -11.14 7.83
N ILE A 234 -11.71 -11.90 8.27
CA ILE A 234 -11.87 -12.87 9.38
C ILE A 234 -11.27 -12.37 10.70
N GLY A 235 -10.61 -11.23 10.68
CA GLY A 235 -10.06 -10.60 11.86
C GLY A 235 -9.82 -9.12 11.65
N ASP A 236 -10.04 -8.33 12.70
CA ASP A 236 -9.92 -6.89 12.70
C ASP A 236 -9.58 -6.40 14.11
N TRP A 237 -8.36 -5.93 14.30
CA TRP A 237 -7.83 -5.58 15.61
C TRP A 237 -7.24 -4.16 15.60
N SER A 238 -7.62 -3.34 16.58
CA SER A 238 -6.92 -2.10 16.89
C SER A 238 -5.52 -2.39 17.43
N ALA A 239 -4.70 -1.36 17.59
CA ALA A 239 -3.37 -1.51 18.19
C ALA A 239 -3.45 -2.11 19.60
N GLU A 240 -4.44 -1.69 20.42
CA GLU A 240 -4.66 -2.20 21.77
C GLU A 240 -5.11 -3.67 21.76
N ALA A 241 -6.09 -4.01 20.92
CA ALA A 241 -6.58 -5.39 20.80
C ALA A 241 -5.51 -6.35 20.29
N ARG A 242 -4.60 -5.86 19.43
CA ARG A 242 -3.47 -6.61 18.90
C ARG A 242 -2.40 -6.93 19.93
N ALA A 243 -2.26 -6.13 21.00
CA ALA A 243 -1.21 -6.31 22.02
C ALA A 243 -1.22 -7.69 22.69
N GLY A 244 -2.37 -8.37 22.71
CA GLY A 244 -2.50 -9.73 23.23
C GLY A 244 -2.25 -10.84 22.21
N LEU A 245 -2.00 -10.51 20.95
CA LEU A 245 -1.79 -11.50 19.89
C LEU A 245 -0.32 -11.93 19.81
N THR A 246 -0.13 -13.18 19.44
CA THR A 246 1.19 -13.75 19.14
C THR A 246 1.22 -14.29 17.71
N PRO A 247 2.41 -14.48 17.11
CA PRO A 247 2.50 -15.14 15.82
C PRO A 247 1.84 -16.54 15.81
N ALA A 248 1.88 -17.24 16.96
CA ALA A 248 1.24 -18.56 17.10
C ALA A 248 -0.28 -18.44 17.07
N SER A 249 -0.87 -17.49 17.79
CA SER A 249 -2.32 -17.25 17.78
C SER A 249 -2.83 -16.86 16.41
N LEU A 250 -2.11 -15.99 15.69
CA LEU A 250 -2.46 -15.63 14.31
C LEU A 250 -2.37 -16.83 13.35
N ARG A 251 -1.32 -17.68 13.49
CA ARG A 251 -1.22 -18.92 12.69
C ARG A 251 -2.39 -19.87 12.95
N GLY A 252 -2.84 -19.97 14.21
CA GLY A 252 -4.03 -20.76 14.55
C GLY A 252 -5.28 -20.30 13.80
N LEU A 253 -5.44 -18.99 13.60
CA LEU A 253 -6.57 -18.45 12.85
C LEU A 253 -6.52 -18.78 11.35
N TYR A 254 -5.35 -19.03 10.77
CA TYR A 254 -5.25 -19.47 9.37
C TYR A 254 -5.86 -20.86 9.15
N GLY A 255 -5.76 -21.74 10.15
CA GLY A 255 -6.21 -23.16 10.05
C GLY A 255 -7.62 -23.41 10.56
N SER A 256 -8.21 -22.52 11.36
CA SER A 256 -9.55 -22.71 11.92
C SER A 256 -10.63 -22.36 10.88
N ALA A 257 -11.62 -23.24 10.74
CA ALA A 257 -12.88 -22.93 10.06
C ALA A 257 -13.55 -21.74 10.78
N ILE A 258 -14.30 -20.93 10.03
CA ILE A 258 -15.04 -19.78 10.57
C ILE A 258 -15.97 -20.26 11.69
N VAL A 259 -15.58 -20.06 12.93
CA VAL A 259 -16.49 -20.15 14.08
C VAL A 259 -16.93 -18.73 14.38
N GLY A 260 -18.16 -18.40 13.94
CA GLY A 260 -19.06 -17.39 14.47
C GLY A 260 -18.45 -16.02 14.81
N ALA A 261 -18.42 -15.11 13.87
CA ALA A 261 -18.53 -13.69 14.17
C ALA A 261 -20.03 -13.35 14.25
N THR A 262 -20.66 -13.67 15.37
CA THR A 262 -21.99 -13.17 15.72
C THR A 262 -21.87 -12.45 17.05
N GLU A 263 -22.36 -11.21 17.04
CA GLU A 263 -22.77 -10.40 18.19
C GLU A 263 -21.68 -9.66 18.99
N GLN A 264 -21.51 -8.37 18.62
CA GLN A 264 -21.77 -7.29 19.58
C GLN A 264 -21.91 -5.97 18.82
N SER A 265 -23.13 -5.73 18.34
CA SER A 265 -23.61 -4.38 18.07
C SER A 265 -24.24 -3.87 19.38
N PRO A 266 -23.81 -2.75 19.96
CA PRO A 266 -24.56 -2.16 21.06
C PRO A 266 -25.87 -1.59 20.51
N ALA A 267 -26.96 -2.21 20.90
CA ALA A 267 -28.30 -1.77 20.65
C ALA A 267 -28.51 -0.36 21.24
N ASN A 268 -28.81 0.60 20.38
CA ASN A 268 -29.40 1.86 20.77
C ASN A 268 -30.88 1.59 21.07
N ALA A 269 -31.27 1.61 22.33
CA ALA A 269 -32.66 1.56 22.75
C ALA A 269 -33.31 2.95 22.53
N PRO A 270 -34.51 3.03 21.94
CA PRO A 270 -35.23 4.27 21.89
C PRO A 270 -35.98 4.49 23.23
N ALA A 271 -35.82 5.66 23.81
CA ALA A 271 -36.68 6.14 24.86
C ALA A 271 -38.02 6.60 24.24
N ALA A 272 -39.07 6.02 24.72
CA ALA A 272 -40.44 6.54 24.62
C ALA A 272 -40.86 7.06 26.02
N PRO A 273 -41.99 7.74 26.14
CA PRO A 273 -42.98 8.30 25.22
C PRO A 273 -42.87 9.79 25.04
#